data_3ef301a2511c1c93941a494ede2c177a
#
_entry.id   3ef301a2511c1c93941a494ede2c177a
#
_cell.length_a   1.000
_cell.length_b   1.000
_cell.length_c   1.000
_cell.angle_alpha   90.00
_cell.angle_beta   90.00
_cell.angle_gamma   90.00
#
_symmetry.space_group_name_H-M   'P 1'
#
loop_
_entity.id
_entity.type
_entity.pdbx_description
1 polymer ?
#
loop_
_entity_poly.entity_id
_entity_poly.type
_entity_poly.pdbx_seq_one_letter_code
_entity_poly.pdbx_strand_id
1 'polypeptide(L)'
;MPVNRSFSPFFPARRAVLQVAAATALAAACSLLATGPALAQARHHATLAMVAEPQTLDPMVSTADLVGTIMQHVYEPLYTFDAKWNVVPMLAEGLPKVSADGLSYAITLRRGVMLHSGRELHADDVVASLQRWIEMSPRGKAVGKEVASIQAKGALGVDIVLKAPYAPLLSQLALPSGMATIMAKESIALPLTSFVGTGPYRFKERKPDQYVLLTRFDKYSARKEPANGYGGKREALIEELRFVPVPNANTRVEGALAGQYDYADLLPVEALSRLEKSGGKTVPILTPSFGFPYLVFNTKEGVLANQALRQAVQTAMGPGEML
;
A
#
# COMPACT_ATOMS: atom_id res chain seq x y z
N MET A 1 -103.22 0.23 27.95
CA MET A 1 -102.55 0.51 26.67
C MET A 1 -101.06 0.48 26.91
N PRO A 2 -100.31 -0.53 26.46
CA PRO A 2 -98.86 -0.52 26.56
C PRO A 2 -98.22 -0.12 25.28
N VAL A 3 -97.22 0.77 25.36
CA VAL A 3 -96.37 1.21 24.25
C VAL A 3 -95.17 0.30 24.13
N ASN A 4 -95.06 -0.36 22.97
CA ASN A 4 -93.95 -1.22 22.60
C ASN A 4 -92.78 -0.36 22.10
N ARG A 5 -91.61 -0.44 22.71
CA ARG A 5 -90.37 0.15 22.23
C ARG A 5 -89.41 -0.97 21.91
N SER A 6 -89.18 -1.16 20.61
CA SER A 6 -88.11 -2.05 20.09
C SER A 6 -86.77 -1.35 20.21
N PHE A 7 -85.83 -1.99 20.92
CA PHE A 7 -84.44 -1.58 20.95
C PHE A 7 -83.62 -2.38 19.89
N SER A 8 -83.02 -1.69 19.00
CA SER A 8 -82.00 -2.26 18.11
C SER A 8 -80.60 -2.20 18.74
N PRO A 9 -79.82 -3.24 18.79
CA PRO A 9 -78.44 -3.16 19.29
C PRO A 9 -77.54 -2.66 18.24
N PHE A 10 -76.99 -1.49 18.45
CA PHE A 10 -75.84 -0.95 17.66
C PHE A 10 -74.54 -1.66 18.10
N PHE A 11 -73.85 -2.37 17.19
CA PHE A 11 -72.52 -2.92 17.40
C PHE A 11 -71.45 -2.05 16.80
N PRO A 12 -70.82 -1.09 17.51
CA PRO A 12 -69.67 -0.33 16.98
C PRO A 12 -68.32 -1.08 17.04
N ALA A 13 -68.25 -2.24 17.73
CA ALA A 13 -66.99 -2.90 18.05
C ALA A 13 -66.28 -3.57 16.84
N ARG A 14 -67.01 -3.98 15.80
CA ARG A 14 -66.39 -4.65 14.64
C ARG A 14 -65.58 -3.75 13.70
N ARG A 15 -65.90 -2.45 13.60
CA ARG A 15 -65.16 -1.51 12.75
C ARG A 15 -63.85 -1.08 13.40
N ALA A 16 -63.77 -0.92 14.70
CA ALA A 16 -62.55 -0.55 15.41
C ALA A 16 -61.50 -1.66 15.39
N VAL A 17 -61.88 -2.93 15.48
CA VAL A 17 -60.94 -4.07 15.41
C VAL A 17 -60.36 -4.23 14.02
N LEU A 18 -61.12 -4.02 12.97
CA LEU A 18 -60.62 -4.07 11.57
C LEU A 18 -59.66 -2.90 11.25
N GLN A 19 -59.87 -1.73 11.80
CA GLN A 19 -58.97 -0.59 11.60
C GLN A 19 -57.63 -0.75 12.33
N VAL A 20 -57.62 -1.32 13.52
CA VAL A 20 -56.40 -1.62 14.29
C VAL A 20 -55.59 -2.74 13.60
N ALA A 21 -56.26 -3.79 13.11
CA ALA A 21 -55.59 -4.86 12.37
C ALA A 21 -54.98 -4.41 11.04
N ALA A 22 -55.60 -3.47 10.32
CA ALA A 22 -55.06 -2.88 9.09
C ALA A 22 -53.86 -1.96 9.39
N ALA A 23 -53.89 -1.18 10.47
CA ALA A 23 -52.77 -0.32 10.85
C ALA A 23 -51.52 -1.09 11.30
N THR A 24 -51.70 -2.22 12.02
CA THR A 24 -50.61 -3.10 12.42
C THR A 24 -49.99 -3.88 11.23
N ALA A 25 -50.81 -4.30 10.28
CA ALA A 25 -50.31 -4.94 9.05
C ALA A 25 -49.52 -3.98 8.16
N LEU A 26 -49.93 -2.72 8.09
CA LEU A 26 -49.20 -1.69 7.33
C LEU A 26 -47.85 -1.32 8.01
N ALA A 27 -47.82 -1.24 9.33
CA ALA A 27 -46.58 -1.01 10.10
C ALA A 27 -45.60 -2.16 9.97
N ALA A 28 -46.04 -3.41 9.95
CA ALA A 28 -45.22 -4.60 9.74
C ALA A 28 -44.68 -4.68 8.29
N ALA A 29 -45.47 -4.28 7.28
CA ALA A 29 -45.03 -4.22 5.90
C ALA A 29 -43.97 -3.13 5.66
N CYS A 30 -44.07 -1.96 6.29
CA CYS A 30 -43.04 -0.90 6.25
C CYS A 30 -41.73 -1.31 6.94
N SER A 31 -41.79 -2.15 8.01
CA SER A 31 -40.58 -2.65 8.70
C SER A 31 -39.82 -3.69 7.90
N LEU A 32 -40.48 -4.44 7.01
CA LEU A 32 -39.84 -5.43 6.12
C LEU A 32 -39.21 -4.81 4.88
N LEU A 33 -39.57 -3.58 4.49
CA LEU A 33 -38.96 -2.85 3.39
C LEU A 33 -37.66 -2.12 3.81
N ALA A 34 -37.37 -1.99 5.10
CA ALA A 34 -36.18 -1.33 5.62
C ALA A 34 -34.94 -2.23 5.75
N THR A 35 -35.07 -3.54 5.48
CA THR A 35 -33.93 -4.47 5.46
C THR A 35 -33.41 -4.72 4.05
N GLY A 36 -33.32 -3.67 3.24
CA GLY A 36 -32.43 -3.70 2.06
C GLY A 36 -31.01 -4.01 2.55
N PRO A 37 -30.19 -4.79 1.77
CA PRO A 37 -28.78 -4.91 2.12
C PRO A 37 -28.25 -3.49 2.30
N ALA A 38 -27.75 -3.20 3.51
CA ALA A 38 -27.01 -1.96 3.73
C ALA A 38 -25.83 -2.01 2.72
N LEU A 39 -26.01 -1.33 1.58
CA LEU A 39 -24.90 -1.06 0.68
C LEU A 39 -23.87 -0.39 1.59
N ALA A 40 -22.80 -1.12 1.87
CA ALA A 40 -21.69 -0.59 2.66
C ALA A 40 -21.34 0.73 2.01
N GLN A 41 -21.66 1.82 2.71
CA GLN A 41 -21.43 3.18 2.21
C GLN A 41 -19.95 3.25 1.90
N ALA A 42 -19.60 3.39 0.62
CA ALA A 42 -18.21 3.41 0.20
C ALA A 42 -17.50 4.47 1.04
N ARG A 43 -16.52 4.06 1.84
CA ARG A 43 -15.75 5.00 2.66
C ARG A 43 -14.99 5.90 1.68
N HIS A 44 -15.30 7.18 1.68
CA HIS A 44 -14.67 8.14 0.78
C HIS A 44 -13.20 8.39 1.15
N HIS A 45 -12.84 8.22 2.41
CA HIS A 45 -11.46 8.42 2.86
C HIS A 45 -11.03 7.39 3.91
N ALA A 46 -9.72 7.14 3.98
CA ALA A 46 -9.09 6.40 5.07
C ALA A 46 -7.91 7.20 5.63
N THR A 47 -7.79 7.18 6.97
CA THR A 47 -6.69 7.81 7.71
C THR A 47 -5.74 6.73 8.21
N LEU A 48 -4.47 6.85 7.82
CA LEU A 48 -3.40 5.90 8.13
C LEU A 48 -2.39 6.58 9.06
N ALA A 49 -2.33 6.14 10.32
CA ALA A 49 -1.37 6.66 11.32
C ALA A 49 -0.01 6.00 11.10
N MET A 50 0.98 6.81 10.70
CA MET A 50 2.33 6.39 10.38
C MET A 50 3.30 6.68 11.53
N VAL A 51 4.41 5.95 11.59
CA VAL A 51 5.41 6.08 12.66
C VAL A 51 6.16 7.40 12.67
N ALA A 52 6.21 8.11 11.55
CA ALA A 52 6.94 9.37 11.42
C ALA A 52 6.44 10.20 10.23
N GLU A 53 6.90 11.43 10.14
CA GLU A 53 6.84 12.27 8.94
C GLU A 53 7.87 11.78 7.91
N PRO A 54 7.51 11.53 6.64
CA PRO A 54 8.48 11.23 5.60
C PRO A 54 9.32 12.49 5.28
N GLN A 55 10.64 12.38 5.38
CA GLN A 55 11.55 13.49 5.06
C GLN A 55 11.48 13.88 3.58
N THR A 56 11.25 12.89 2.73
CA THR A 56 11.07 13.04 1.27
C THR A 56 9.97 12.10 0.80
N LEU A 57 9.37 12.43 -0.35
CA LEU A 57 8.48 11.51 -1.08
C LEU A 57 9.14 10.94 -2.34
N ASP A 58 10.46 11.12 -2.49
CA ASP A 58 11.21 10.53 -3.59
C ASP A 58 11.69 9.12 -3.20
N PRO A 59 11.06 8.05 -3.73
CA PRO A 59 11.35 6.68 -3.33
C PRO A 59 12.68 6.15 -3.88
N MET A 60 13.34 6.89 -4.78
CA MET A 60 14.65 6.50 -5.29
C MET A 60 15.78 6.97 -4.38
N VAL A 61 15.64 8.14 -3.73
CA VAL A 61 16.67 8.69 -2.86
C VAL A 61 16.57 8.22 -1.41
N SER A 62 15.42 7.68 -1.02
CA SER A 62 15.18 7.17 0.33
C SER A 62 15.00 5.66 0.33
N THR A 63 15.65 5.00 1.30
CA THR A 63 15.43 3.57 1.61
C THR A 63 14.54 3.37 2.83
N ALA A 64 13.95 4.44 3.39
CA ALA A 64 13.04 4.35 4.51
C ALA A 64 11.73 3.65 4.09
N ASP A 65 11.32 2.63 4.84
CA ASP A 65 10.11 1.86 4.55
C ASP A 65 8.86 2.73 4.50
N LEU A 66 8.80 3.75 5.35
CA LEU A 66 7.71 4.74 5.36
C LEU A 66 7.51 5.41 3.99
N VAL A 67 8.60 5.79 3.30
CA VAL A 67 8.53 6.39 1.96
C VAL A 67 8.06 5.36 0.94
N GLY A 68 8.59 4.13 1.01
CA GLY A 68 8.14 3.01 0.19
C GLY A 68 6.65 2.73 0.40
N THR A 69 6.19 2.64 1.65
CA THR A 69 4.79 2.40 2.00
C THR A 69 3.85 3.42 1.38
N ILE A 70 4.17 4.71 1.44
CA ILE A 70 3.34 5.76 0.84
C ILE A 70 3.43 5.73 -0.69
N MET A 71 4.65 5.69 -1.23
CA MET A 71 4.87 5.96 -2.66
C MET A 71 4.62 4.77 -3.57
N GLN A 72 4.55 3.53 -3.04
CA GLN A 72 4.09 2.37 -3.81
C GLN A 72 2.60 2.44 -4.22
N HIS A 73 1.82 3.36 -3.63
CA HIS A 73 0.47 3.67 -4.09
C HIS A 73 0.47 4.55 -5.35
N VAL A 74 1.53 5.32 -5.53
CA VAL A 74 1.71 6.29 -6.64
C VAL A 74 2.52 5.69 -7.77
N TYR A 75 3.55 4.90 -7.46
CA TYR A 75 4.48 4.33 -8.42
C TYR A 75 4.43 2.81 -8.43
N GLU A 76 4.78 2.25 -9.56
CA GLU A 76 4.99 0.82 -9.74
C GLU A 76 6.37 0.57 -10.36
N PRO A 77 7.06 -0.53 -9.98
CA PRO A 77 8.28 -0.99 -10.63
C PRO A 77 7.98 -1.90 -11.83
N LEU A 78 9.00 -2.29 -12.58
CA LEU A 78 8.86 -3.33 -13.62
C LEU A 78 8.52 -4.70 -13.03
N TYR A 79 9.16 -5.04 -11.93
CA TYR A 79 9.03 -6.29 -11.19
C TYR A 79 8.79 -6.00 -9.71
N THR A 80 8.19 -6.95 -9.00
CA THR A 80 7.94 -6.87 -7.57
C THR A 80 8.03 -8.27 -6.96
N PHE A 81 7.70 -8.43 -5.68
CA PHE A 81 7.71 -9.73 -5.00
C PHE A 81 6.30 -10.25 -4.72
N ASP A 82 6.12 -11.55 -4.87
CA ASP A 82 4.96 -12.24 -4.34
C ASP A 82 5.08 -12.48 -2.82
N ALA A 83 4.06 -13.10 -2.19
CA ALA A 83 4.05 -13.41 -0.76
C ALA A 83 5.13 -14.42 -0.34
N LYS A 84 5.76 -15.13 -1.29
CA LYS A 84 6.88 -16.05 -1.07
C LYS A 84 8.24 -15.46 -1.44
N TRP A 85 8.29 -14.15 -1.71
CA TRP A 85 9.49 -13.43 -2.15
C TRP A 85 10.05 -13.88 -3.49
N ASN A 86 9.23 -14.48 -4.35
CA ASN A 86 9.61 -14.68 -5.74
C ASN A 86 9.41 -13.39 -6.53
N VAL A 87 10.32 -13.12 -7.46
CA VAL A 87 10.17 -11.98 -8.38
C VAL A 87 9.04 -12.28 -9.36
N VAL A 88 8.07 -11.36 -9.42
CA VAL A 88 6.92 -11.42 -10.32
C VAL A 88 6.80 -10.12 -11.11
N PRO A 89 6.21 -10.16 -12.33
CA PRO A 89 6.06 -8.96 -13.14
C PRO A 89 5.01 -8.01 -12.55
N MET A 90 5.23 -6.67 -12.69
CA MET A 90 4.27 -5.62 -12.35
C MET A 90 3.94 -4.76 -13.58
N LEU A 91 4.82 -3.88 -14.03
CA LEU A 91 4.67 -3.15 -15.29
C LEU A 91 5.18 -3.93 -16.49
N ALA A 92 6.09 -4.87 -16.28
CA ALA A 92 6.45 -5.85 -17.31
C ALA A 92 5.27 -6.81 -17.56
N GLU A 93 5.11 -7.26 -18.80
CA GLU A 93 4.11 -8.25 -19.19
C GLU A 93 4.41 -9.62 -18.55
N GLY A 94 5.69 -10.03 -18.58
CA GLY A 94 6.22 -11.26 -18.02
C GLY A 94 7.66 -11.09 -17.53
N LEU A 95 8.31 -12.21 -17.19
CA LEU A 95 9.75 -12.18 -16.90
C LEU A 95 10.54 -11.86 -18.19
N PRO A 96 11.73 -11.26 -18.09
CA PRO A 96 12.52 -10.89 -19.26
C PRO A 96 12.99 -12.13 -20.03
N LYS A 97 13.22 -11.97 -21.32
CA LYS A 97 14.02 -12.93 -22.09
C LYS A 97 15.49 -12.62 -21.85
N VAL A 98 16.21 -13.58 -21.28
CA VAL A 98 17.63 -13.44 -20.97
C VAL A 98 18.45 -14.15 -22.03
N SER A 99 19.50 -13.52 -22.54
CA SER A 99 20.42 -14.14 -23.47
C SER A 99 21.20 -15.31 -22.83
N ALA A 100 21.73 -16.22 -23.65
CA ALA A 100 22.41 -17.42 -23.17
C ALA A 100 23.68 -17.10 -22.33
N ASP A 101 24.32 -15.96 -22.58
CA ASP A 101 25.47 -15.46 -21.83
C ASP A 101 25.08 -14.72 -20.55
N GLY A 102 23.76 -14.53 -20.29
CA GLY A 102 23.24 -13.83 -19.12
C GLY A 102 23.47 -12.31 -19.12
N LEU A 103 23.87 -11.72 -20.26
CA LEU A 103 24.21 -10.30 -20.34
C LEU A 103 23.05 -9.42 -20.78
N SER A 104 22.13 -9.93 -21.60
CA SER A 104 21.05 -9.12 -22.17
C SER A 104 19.70 -9.56 -21.62
N TYR A 105 18.90 -8.58 -21.17
CA TYR A 105 17.56 -8.75 -20.61
C TYR A 105 16.58 -7.97 -21.47
N ALA A 106 15.81 -8.68 -22.31
CA ALA A 106 14.76 -8.08 -23.12
C ALA A 106 13.42 -8.13 -22.35
N ILE A 107 12.90 -6.95 -22.02
CA ILE A 107 11.70 -6.75 -21.22
C ILE A 107 10.59 -6.20 -22.13
N THR A 108 9.39 -6.79 -22.04
CA THR A 108 8.18 -6.28 -22.70
C THR A 108 7.27 -5.64 -21.67
N LEU A 109 6.79 -4.43 -21.92
CA LEU A 109 5.84 -3.72 -21.06
C LEU A 109 4.41 -4.17 -21.34
N ARG A 110 3.55 -4.14 -20.32
CA ARG A 110 2.10 -4.31 -20.50
C ARG A 110 1.55 -3.20 -21.38
N ARG A 111 0.59 -3.54 -22.23
CA ARG A 111 -0.15 -2.56 -23.06
C ARG A 111 -1.22 -1.85 -22.24
N GLY A 112 -1.54 -0.61 -22.61
CA GLY A 112 -2.65 0.16 -22.05
C GLY A 112 -2.43 0.57 -20.59
N VAL A 113 -1.19 0.63 -20.11
CA VAL A 113 -0.88 1.15 -18.77
C VAL A 113 -0.92 2.66 -18.82
N MET A 114 -1.83 3.26 -18.03
CA MET A 114 -2.01 4.71 -18.00
C MET A 114 -1.13 5.34 -16.93
N LEU A 115 -0.43 6.40 -17.28
CA LEU A 115 0.21 7.33 -16.33
C LEU A 115 -0.82 8.28 -15.72
N HIS A 116 -0.53 8.84 -14.56
CA HIS A 116 -1.38 9.83 -13.90
C HIS A 116 -1.58 11.10 -14.74
N SER A 117 -0.70 11.39 -15.69
CA SER A 117 -0.83 12.47 -16.67
C SER A 117 -1.95 12.23 -17.70
N GLY A 118 -2.45 10.99 -17.82
CA GLY A 118 -3.51 10.62 -18.76
C GLY A 118 -3.02 10.10 -20.10
N ARG A 119 -1.68 9.97 -20.32
CA ARG A 119 -1.11 9.25 -21.46
C ARG A 119 -0.68 7.83 -21.08
N GLU A 120 -0.44 6.99 -22.06
CA GLU A 120 0.10 5.66 -21.86
C GLU A 120 1.58 5.68 -21.46
N LEU A 121 1.98 4.66 -20.70
CA LEU A 121 3.36 4.36 -20.37
C LEU A 121 4.08 3.82 -21.59
N HIS A 122 5.26 4.37 -21.89
CA HIS A 122 6.14 3.91 -22.97
C HIS A 122 7.53 3.52 -22.44
N ALA A 123 8.28 2.79 -23.28
CA ALA A 123 9.62 2.34 -22.96
C ALA A 123 10.59 3.48 -22.60
N ASP A 124 10.44 4.66 -23.21
CA ASP A 124 11.24 5.85 -22.89
C ASP A 124 11.06 6.31 -21.42
N ASP A 125 9.86 6.15 -20.85
CA ASP A 125 9.61 6.48 -19.43
C ASP A 125 10.39 5.53 -18.52
N VAL A 126 10.41 4.26 -18.91
CA VAL A 126 11.17 3.21 -18.19
C VAL A 126 12.66 3.49 -18.27
N VAL A 127 13.18 3.78 -19.47
CA VAL A 127 14.61 4.09 -19.66
C VAL A 127 15.00 5.29 -18.81
N ALA A 128 14.27 6.40 -18.90
CA ALA A 128 14.54 7.61 -18.12
C ALA A 128 14.48 7.35 -16.61
N SER A 129 13.49 6.57 -16.16
CA SER A 129 13.32 6.22 -14.76
C SER A 129 14.44 5.35 -14.23
N LEU A 130 14.85 4.32 -14.97
CA LEU A 130 15.96 3.45 -14.57
C LEU A 130 17.30 4.17 -14.61
N GLN A 131 17.53 5.06 -15.57
CA GLN A 131 18.72 5.93 -15.60
C GLN A 131 18.79 6.79 -14.34
N ARG A 132 17.67 7.47 -13.99
CA ARG A 132 17.58 8.22 -12.73
C ARG A 132 17.84 7.34 -11.50
N TRP A 133 17.29 6.13 -11.49
CA TRP A 133 17.47 5.21 -10.37
C TRP A 133 18.93 4.80 -10.17
N ILE A 134 19.66 4.46 -11.24
CA ILE A 134 21.10 4.11 -11.14
C ILE A 134 21.98 5.30 -10.76
N GLU A 135 21.51 6.54 -11.00
CA GLU A 135 22.23 7.76 -10.62
C GLU A 135 21.92 8.20 -9.19
N MET A 136 20.69 8.07 -8.74
CA MET A 136 20.22 8.67 -7.50
C MET A 136 20.15 7.69 -6.33
N SER A 137 19.65 6.47 -6.58
CA SER A 137 19.40 5.50 -5.52
C SER A 137 20.70 4.85 -5.03
N PRO A 138 20.90 4.68 -3.71
CA PRO A 138 22.01 3.89 -3.19
C PRO A 138 22.07 2.48 -3.78
N ARG A 139 20.90 1.83 -3.98
CA ARG A 139 20.79 0.50 -4.63
C ARG A 139 21.05 0.59 -6.13
N GLY A 140 20.46 1.57 -6.78
CA GLY A 140 20.63 1.81 -8.21
C GLY A 140 22.08 2.07 -8.58
N LYS A 141 22.80 2.84 -7.78
CA LYS A 141 24.26 3.09 -7.98
C LYS A 141 25.08 1.80 -7.96
N ALA A 142 24.72 0.83 -7.12
CA ALA A 142 25.39 -0.47 -7.10
C ALA A 142 25.10 -1.25 -8.39
N VAL A 143 23.85 -1.32 -8.81
CA VAL A 143 23.43 -1.98 -10.05
C VAL A 143 24.02 -1.27 -11.28
N GLY A 144 24.07 0.07 -11.29
CA GLY A 144 24.61 0.86 -12.40
C GLY A 144 26.07 0.57 -12.74
N LYS A 145 26.86 0.07 -11.78
CA LYS A 145 28.24 -0.39 -12.05
C LYS A 145 28.28 -1.57 -13.01
N GLU A 146 27.25 -2.44 -12.94
CA GLU A 146 27.14 -3.66 -13.73
C GLU A 146 26.41 -3.42 -15.07
N VAL A 147 25.66 -2.32 -15.20
CA VAL A 147 24.90 -1.98 -16.40
C VAL A 147 25.80 -1.36 -17.46
N ALA A 148 25.79 -1.92 -18.67
CA ALA A 148 26.43 -1.36 -19.85
C ALA A 148 25.50 -0.39 -20.58
N SER A 149 24.20 -0.74 -20.75
CA SER A 149 23.22 0.14 -21.37
C SER A 149 21.79 -0.21 -20.97
N ILE A 150 20.91 0.79 -21.05
CA ILE A 150 19.45 0.65 -20.94
C ILE A 150 18.85 1.38 -22.14
N GLN A 151 18.11 0.68 -23.00
CA GLN A 151 17.60 1.22 -24.25
C GLN A 151 16.15 0.85 -24.51
N ALA A 152 15.40 1.77 -25.08
CA ALA A 152 14.05 1.48 -25.59
C ALA A 152 14.11 0.72 -26.92
N LYS A 153 13.23 -0.24 -27.10
CA LYS A 153 13.02 -1.00 -28.34
C LYS A 153 11.56 -0.85 -28.77
N GLY A 154 11.29 0.18 -29.56
CA GLY A 154 9.92 0.59 -29.87
C GLY A 154 9.17 1.11 -28.64
N ALA A 155 7.84 1.12 -28.70
CA ALA A 155 7.02 1.74 -27.65
C ALA A 155 6.99 0.94 -26.33
N LEU A 156 7.14 -0.38 -26.38
CA LEU A 156 6.89 -1.28 -25.25
C LEU A 156 8.07 -2.21 -24.91
N GLY A 157 9.17 -2.16 -25.64
CA GLY A 157 10.35 -2.97 -25.37
C GLY A 157 11.42 -2.16 -24.63
N VAL A 158 12.09 -2.81 -23.68
CA VAL A 158 13.25 -2.25 -22.96
C VAL A 158 14.33 -3.32 -22.89
N ASP A 159 15.52 -2.99 -23.39
CA ASP A 159 16.69 -3.84 -23.27
C ASP A 159 17.63 -3.29 -22.20
N ILE A 160 18.01 -4.14 -21.26
CA ILE A 160 19.10 -3.88 -20.29
C ILE A 160 20.26 -4.80 -20.65
N VAL A 161 21.43 -4.20 -20.92
CA VAL A 161 22.66 -4.94 -21.19
C VAL A 161 23.63 -4.75 -20.02
N LEU A 162 24.20 -5.85 -19.56
CA LEU A 162 25.16 -5.88 -18.47
C LEU A 162 26.59 -6.03 -18.99
N LYS A 163 27.57 -5.58 -18.21
CA LYS A 163 29.01 -5.74 -18.47
C LYS A 163 29.51 -7.14 -18.15
N ALA A 164 28.88 -7.77 -17.13
CA ALA A 164 29.13 -9.14 -16.67
C ALA A 164 27.81 -9.73 -16.14
N PRO A 165 27.66 -11.06 -16.09
CA PRO A 165 26.46 -11.70 -15.52
C PRO A 165 26.24 -11.26 -14.08
N TYR A 166 25.02 -10.74 -13.79
CA TYR A 166 24.64 -10.23 -12.47
C TYR A 166 23.30 -10.82 -12.04
N ALA A 167 23.34 -11.97 -11.39
CA ALA A 167 22.17 -12.72 -10.97
C ALA A 167 21.14 -11.91 -10.13
N PRO A 168 21.54 -10.94 -9.26
CA PRO A 168 20.60 -10.18 -8.46
C PRO A 168 19.76 -9.14 -9.22
N LEU A 169 19.99 -8.88 -10.50
CA LEU A 169 19.36 -7.77 -11.23
C LEU A 169 17.85 -7.69 -11.00
N LEU A 170 17.12 -8.78 -11.23
CA LEU A 170 15.64 -8.76 -11.14
C LEU A 170 15.17 -8.52 -9.71
N SER A 171 15.82 -9.11 -8.71
CA SER A 171 15.48 -8.86 -7.31
C SER A 171 15.78 -7.41 -6.90
N GLN A 172 16.86 -6.81 -7.41
CA GLN A 172 17.14 -5.39 -7.16
C GLN A 172 16.07 -4.46 -7.79
N LEU A 173 15.57 -4.80 -8.98
CA LEU A 173 14.48 -4.07 -9.64
C LEU A 173 13.11 -4.26 -8.94
N ALA A 174 12.96 -5.30 -8.12
CA ALA A 174 11.72 -5.66 -7.44
C ALA A 174 11.61 -5.12 -5.99
N LEU A 175 12.71 -4.64 -5.40
CA LEU A 175 12.76 -4.22 -3.99
C LEU A 175 11.80 -3.06 -3.70
N PRO A 176 11.00 -3.14 -2.60
CA PRO A 176 10.02 -2.11 -2.25
C PRO A 176 10.64 -0.86 -1.59
N SER A 177 11.91 -0.90 -1.19
CA SER A 177 12.62 0.25 -0.60
C SER A 177 13.82 0.65 -1.45
N GLY A 178 14.05 1.95 -1.66
CA GLY A 178 14.98 2.45 -2.67
C GLY A 178 14.57 2.01 -4.08
N MET A 179 13.28 2.06 -4.34
CA MET A 179 12.57 1.42 -5.45
C MET A 179 13.07 1.86 -6.81
N ALA A 180 13.19 0.91 -7.75
CA ALA A 180 13.31 1.18 -9.19
C ALA A 180 11.93 1.57 -9.77
N THR A 181 11.37 2.67 -9.27
CA THR A 181 10.04 3.17 -9.66
C THR A 181 10.02 3.68 -11.08
N ILE A 182 8.91 3.45 -11.76
CA ILE A 182 8.70 4.00 -13.10
C ILE A 182 7.81 5.24 -12.99
N MET A 183 8.27 6.33 -13.58
CA MET A 183 7.60 7.63 -13.59
C MET A 183 7.54 8.21 -15.00
N ALA A 184 6.62 9.13 -15.22
CA ALA A 184 6.57 9.86 -16.47
C ALA A 184 7.89 10.63 -16.68
N LYS A 185 8.53 10.45 -17.83
CA LYS A 185 9.85 11.07 -18.11
C LYS A 185 9.85 12.59 -17.97
N GLU A 186 8.73 13.22 -18.33
CA GLU A 186 8.55 14.66 -18.20
C GLU A 186 8.39 15.16 -16.75
N SER A 187 8.12 14.27 -15.81
CA SER A 187 8.07 14.60 -14.38
C SER A 187 9.40 14.44 -13.65
N ILE A 188 10.40 13.89 -14.32
CA ILE A 188 11.73 13.67 -13.75
C ILE A 188 12.43 15.02 -13.55
N ALA A 189 12.73 15.34 -12.30
CA ALA A 189 13.42 16.57 -11.90
C ALA A 189 14.32 16.32 -10.69
N LEU A 190 15.18 17.27 -10.38
CA LEU A 190 16.02 17.26 -9.19
C LEU A 190 15.97 18.65 -8.51
N PRO A 191 15.33 18.78 -7.33
CA PRO A 191 14.59 17.74 -6.59
C PRO A 191 13.31 17.31 -7.33
N LEU A 192 12.79 16.12 -6.99
CA LEU A 192 11.51 15.63 -7.52
C LEU A 192 10.37 16.42 -6.88
N THR A 193 9.62 17.16 -7.69
CA THR A 193 8.52 18.03 -7.25
C THR A 193 7.15 17.60 -7.80
N SER A 194 7.15 16.74 -8.83
CA SER A 194 5.95 16.20 -9.45
C SER A 194 5.97 14.67 -9.39
N PHE A 195 4.88 14.08 -8.90
CA PHE A 195 4.79 12.64 -8.64
C PHE A 195 3.81 11.99 -9.63
N VAL A 196 4.27 11.73 -10.85
CA VAL A 196 3.48 11.15 -11.94
C VAL A 196 3.92 9.71 -12.19
N GLY A 197 3.19 8.77 -11.63
CA GLY A 197 3.39 7.32 -11.78
C GLY A 197 2.24 6.63 -12.50
N THR A 198 2.15 5.31 -12.31
CA THR A 198 1.15 4.41 -12.87
C THR A 198 0.25 3.80 -11.80
N GLY A 199 0.51 4.06 -10.52
CA GLY A 199 -0.13 3.41 -9.39
C GLY A 199 -1.63 3.71 -9.24
N PRO A 200 -2.32 2.98 -8.36
CA PRO A 200 -3.77 3.13 -8.16
C PRO A 200 -4.20 4.45 -7.52
N TYR A 201 -3.25 5.20 -6.97
CA TYR A 201 -3.50 6.52 -6.39
C TYR A 201 -2.55 7.56 -6.97
N ARG A 202 -3.04 8.82 -7.03
CA ARG A 202 -2.26 10.00 -7.40
C ARG A 202 -1.91 10.80 -6.16
N PHE A 203 -0.71 11.37 -6.14
CA PHE A 203 -0.36 12.38 -5.15
C PHE A 203 -1.27 13.61 -5.33
N LYS A 204 -1.87 14.08 -4.25
CA LYS A 204 -2.70 15.30 -4.22
C LYS A 204 -1.95 16.45 -3.56
N GLU A 205 -1.55 16.27 -2.30
CA GLU A 205 -0.82 17.28 -1.55
C GLU A 205 -0.05 16.68 -0.37
N ARG A 206 0.92 17.44 0.13
CA ARG A 206 1.58 17.21 1.41
C ARG A 206 1.48 18.49 2.23
N LYS A 207 1.02 18.37 3.46
CA LYS A 207 1.12 19.41 4.49
C LYS A 207 2.12 18.95 5.54
N PRO A 208 3.30 19.57 5.63
CA PRO A 208 4.34 19.18 6.59
C PRO A 208 3.76 19.05 8.00
N ASP A 209 4.22 18.05 8.73
CA ASP A 209 3.81 17.70 10.10
C ASP A 209 2.30 17.37 10.26
N GLN A 210 1.53 17.35 9.18
CA GLN A 210 0.10 17.08 9.23
C GLN A 210 -0.27 15.82 8.45
N TYR A 211 0.01 15.77 7.13
CA TYR A 211 -0.35 14.59 6.33
C TYR A 211 0.26 14.61 4.91
N VAL A 212 0.26 13.44 4.32
CA VAL A 212 0.33 13.23 2.87
C VAL A 212 -1.02 12.71 2.40
N LEU A 213 -1.58 13.34 1.37
CA LEU A 213 -2.89 12.99 0.80
C LEU A 213 -2.74 12.44 -0.61
N LEU A 214 -3.30 11.26 -0.82
CA LEU A 214 -3.40 10.61 -2.12
C LEU A 214 -4.87 10.48 -2.51
N THR A 215 -5.18 10.57 -3.82
CA THR A 215 -6.52 10.38 -4.38
C THR A 215 -6.53 9.25 -5.39
N ARG A 216 -7.63 8.50 -5.43
CA ARG A 216 -7.81 7.38 -6.37
C ARG A 216 -7.59 7.83 -7.83
N PHE A 217 -6.96 6.95 -8.59
CA PHE A 217 -6.79 7.11 -10.03
C PHE A 217 -7.74 6.17 -10.76
N ASP A 218 -8.88 6.69 -11.23
CA ASP A 218 -9.95 5.89 -11.85
C ASP A 218 -9.53 5.21 -13.15
N LYS A 219 -8.46 5.70 -13.82
CA LYS A 219 -7.89 5.09 -15.04
C LYS A 219 -6.76 4.09 -14.75
N TYR A 220 -6.64 3.65 -13.49
CA TYR A 220 -5.60 2.68 -13.11
C TYR A 220 -5.73 1.37 -13.90
N SER A 221 -4.62 0.91 -14.45
CA SER A 221 -4.55 -0.30 -15.27
C SER A 221 -4.11 -1.49 -14.40
N ALA A 222 -5.05 -2.04 -13.59
CA ALA A 222 -4.78 -3.18 -12.72
C ALA A 222 -4.32 -4.42 -13.50
N ARG A 223 -3.49 -5.27 -12.87
CA ARG A 223 -3.22 -6.62 -13.37
C ARG A 223 -4.46 -7.51 -13.22
N LYS A 224 -4.51 -8.59 -14.00
CA LYS A 224 -5.64 -9.54 -13.96
C LYS A 224 -5.43 -10.66 -12.94
N GLU A 225 -4.18 -10.98 -12.65
CA GLU A 225 -3.80 -12.02 -11.71
C GLU A 225 -4.24 -11.66 -10.29
N PRO A 226 -4.67 -12.61 -9.45
CA PRO A 226 -5.04 -12.32 -8.06
C PRO A 226 -3.92 -11.61 -7.29
N ALA A 227 -4.30 -10.77 -6.32
CA ALA A 227 -3.34 -10.13 -5.43
C ALA A 227 -2.50 -11.17 -4.68
N ASN A 228 -1.18 -11.03 -4.69
CA ASN A 228 -0.25 -11.93 -4.03
C ASN A 228 1.01 -11.15 -3.61
N GLY A 229 1.17 -10.90 -2.30
CA GLY A 229 2.22 -10.06 -1.77
C GLY A 229 2.15 -8.64 -2.33
N TYR A 230 3.24 -8.16 -2.93
CA TYR A 230 3.28 -6.88 -3.62
C TYR A 230 2.78 -6.96 -5.07
N GLY A 231 2.59 -8.16 -5.61
CA GLY A 231 2.21 -8.42 -7.00
C GLY A 231 0.73 -8.66 -7.20
N GLY A 232 0.34 -8.83 -8.48
CA GLY A 232 -1.01 -9.11 -8.90
C GLY A 232 -1.92 -7.87 -8.91
N LYS A 233 -3.22 -8.12 -8.83
CA LYS A 233 -4.27 -7.09 -8.91
C LYS A 233 -4.23 -6.17 -7.70
N ARG A 234 -4.17 -4.87 -7.95
CA ARG A 234 -4.38 -3.82 -6.95
C ARG A 234 -5.72 -3.15 -7.20
N GLU A 235 -6.48 -2.88 -6.14
CA GLU A 235 -7.79 -2.24 -6.22
C GLU A 235 -7.84 -1.03 -5.29
N ALA A 236 -8.11 0.14 -5.85
CA ALA A 236 -8.30 1.37 -5.09
C ALA A 236 -9.76 1.48 -4.66
N LEU A 237 -10.12 0.86 -3.54
CA LEU A 237 -11.50 0.85 -3.02
C LEU A 237 -11.88 2.16 -2.30
N ILE A 238 -10.89 2.92 -1.83
CA ILE A 238 -11.05 4.16 -1.08
C ILE A 238 -10.73 5.34 -2.01
N GLU A 239 -11.46 6.43 -1.91
CA GLU A 239 -11.24 7.60 -2.77
C GLU A 239 -10.03 8.42 -2.36
N GLU A 240 -9.81 8.60 -1.06
CA GLU A 240 -8.70 9.36 -0.50
C GLU A 240 -7.96 8.58 0.59
N LEU A 241 -6.64 8.54 0.51
CA LEU A 241 -5.77 8.00 1.55
C LEU A 241 -5.01 9.16 2.20
N ARG A 242 -5.15 9.31 3.51
CA ARG A 242 -4.48 10.33 4.30
C ARG A 242 -3.47 9.68 5.25
N PHE A 243 -2.19 9.83 4.97
CA PHE A 243 -1.10 9.35 5.81
C PHE A 243 -0.71 10.44 6.81
N VAL A 244 -0.93 10.18 8.10
CA VAL A 244 -0.74 11.14 9.19
C VAL A 244 0.44 10.71 10.05
N PRO A 245 1.44 11.57 10.30
CA PRO A 245 2.53 11.24 11.21
C PRO A 245 2.03 11.22 12.67
N VAL A 246 2.21 10.08 13.33
CA VAL A 246 1.87 9.88 14.76
C VAL A 246 3.05 9.15 15.42
N PRO A 247 4.16 9.84 15.74
CA PRO A 247 5.39 9.19 16.19
C PRO A 247 5.26 8.40 17.49
N ASN A 248 4.42 8.86 18.43
CA ASN A 248 4.22 8.17 19.69
C ASN A 248 3.40 6.88 19.51
N ALA A 249 3.97 5.74 19.86
CA ALA A 249 3.34 4.43 19.70
C ALA A 249 2.05 4.27 20.52
N ASN A 250 2.04 4.79 21.76
CA ASN A 250 0.84 4.72 22.60
C ASN A 250 -0.31 5.56 22.01
N THR A 251 0.00 6.74 21.46
CA THR A 251 -1.00 7.56 20.76
C THR A 251 -1.58 6.82 19.55
N ARG A 252 -0.77 6.05 18.79
CA ARG A 252 -1.29 5.20 17.70
C ARG A 252 -2.20 4.10 18.22
N VAL A 253 -1.83 3.45 19.34
CA VAL A 253 -2.67 2.40 19.96
C VAL A 253 -4.00 2.96 20.44
N GLU A 254 -3.97 4.06 21.20
CA GLU A 254 -5.21 4.68 21.73
C GLU A 254 -6.09 5.22 20.60
N GLY A 255 -5.50 5.84 19.58
CA GLY A 255 -6.24 6.32 18.42
C GLY A 255 -6.87 5.18 17.59
N ALA A 256 -6.18 4.03 17.46
CA ALA A 256 -6.75 2.84 16.82
C ALA A 256 -7.93 2.29 17.62
N LEU A 257 -7.79 2.15 18.95
CA LEU A 257 -8.88 1.69 19.85
C LEU A 257 -10.08 2.65 19.85
N ALA A 258 -9.84 3.95 19.72
CA ALA A 258 -10.87 4.98 19.62
C ALA A 258 -11.51 5.10 18.23
N GLY A 259 -10.99 4.40 17.22
CA GLY A 259 -11.47 4.48 15.84
C GLY A 259 -11.10 5.80 15.12
N GLN A 260 -10.05 6.49 15.57
CA GLN A 260 -9.54 7.72 14.95
C GLN A 260 -8.77 7.43 13.65
N TYR A 261 -8.21 6.22 13.53
CA TYR A 261 -7.45 5.77 12.37
C TYR A 261 -8.07 4.51 11.80
N ASP A 262 -8.13 4.42 10.49
CA ASP A 262 -8.54 3.22 9.76
C ASP A 262 -7.42 2.19 9.68
N TYR A 263 -6.17 2.66 9.78
CA TYR A 263 -4.96 1.85 9.87
C TYR A 263 -3.95 2.53 10.81
N ALA A 264 -3.29 1.75 11.65
CA ALA A 264 -2.20 2.22 12.50
C ALA A 264 -0.97 1.32 12.32
N ASP A 265 0.13 1.94 11.91
CA ASP A 265 1.36 1.26 11.53
C ASP A 265 2.25 0.95 12.73
N LEU A 266 2.94 -0.19 12.71
CA LEU A 266 3.97 -0.62 13.67
C LEU A 266 3.56 -0.38 15.13
N LEU A 267 2.46 -1.00 15.54
CA LEU A 267 2.02 -0.98 16.94
C LEU A 267 2.91 -1.90 17.78
N PRO A 268 3.21 -1.52 19.05
CA PRO A 268 4.03 -2.35 19.93
C PRO A 268 3.33 -3.68 20.24
N VAL A 269 4.10 -4.76 20.31
CA VAL A 269 3.58 -6.13 20.51
C VAL A 269 2.86 -6.25 21.87
N GLU A 270 3.26 -5.48 22.87
CA GLU A 270 2.64 -5.41 24.20
C GLU A 270 1.19 -4.94 24.16
N ALA A 271 0.80 -4.19 23.12
CA ALA A 271 -0.57 -3.74 22.92
C ALA A 271 -1.47 -4.83 22.33
N LEU A 272 -0.93 -5.94 21.81
CA LEU A 272 -1.69 -6.98 21.09
C LEU A 272 -2.90 -7.46 21.87
N SER A 273 -2.70 -7.87 23.13
CA SER A 273 -3.81 -8.37 23.99
C SER A 273 -4.94 -7.35 24.22
N ARG A 274 -4.60 -6.04 24.24
CA ARG A 274 -5.62 -4.98 24.36
C ARG A 274 -6.40 -4.81 23.05
N LEU A 275 -5.69 -4.87 21.93
CA LEU A 275 -6.28 -4.75 20.58
C LEU A 275 -7.22 -5.93 20.29
N GLU A 276 -6.82 -7.15 20.60
CA GLU A 276 -7.67 -8.35 20.47
C GLU A 276 -8.94 -8.28 21.33
N LYS A 277 -8.82 -7.74 22.55
CA LYS A 277 -9.94 -7.57 23.49
C LYS A 277 -10.82 -6.34 23.18
N SER A 278 -10.58 -5.62 22.09
CA SER A 278 -11.33 -4.40 21.72
C SER A 278 -12.79 -4.64 21.31
N GLY A 279 -13.26 -5.88 21.32
CA GLY A 279 -14.63 -6.24 20.90
C GLY A 279 -14.84 -6.10 19.39
N GLY A 280 -13.81 -6.32 18.59
CA GLY A 280 -13.87 -6.24 17.12
C GLY A 280 -13.77 -4.82 16.56
N LYS A 281 -13.50 -3.81 17.38
CA LYS A 281 -13.27 -2.43 16.92
C LYS A 281 -11.95 -2.30 16.16
N THR A 282 -10.96 -3.11 16.51
CA THR A 282 -9.67 -3.21 15.83
C THR A 282 -9.37 -4.66 15.47
N VAL A 283 -8.69 -4.87 14.36
CA VAL A 283 -8.22 -6.19 13.92
C VAL A 283 -6.69 -6.11 13.83
N PRO A 284 -5.93 -6.67 14.79
CA PRO A 284 -4.48 -6.70 14.73
C PRO A 284 -4.03 -7.62 13.58
N ILE A 285 -3.12 -7.12 12.76
CA ILE A 285 -2.47 -7.87 11.69
C ILE A 285 -1.04 -8.13 12.11
N LEU A 286 -0.71 -9.39 12.35
CA LEU A 286 0.64 -9.82 12.71
C LEU A 286 1.42 -10.18 11.45
N THR A 287 2.61 -9.60 11.32
CA THR A 287 3.55 -9.95 10.26
C THR A 287 4.64 -10.83 10.85
N PRO A 288 4.61 -12.15 10.61
CA PRO A 288 5.64 -13.05 11.14
C PRO A 288 7.00 -12.74 10.49
N SER A 289 8.06 -12.87 11.26
CA SER A 289 9.45 -12.71 10.79
C SER A 289 9.74 -11.36 10.13
N PHE A 290 9.13 -10.28 10.64
CA PHE A 290 9.31 -8.93 10.10
C PHE A 290 10.74 -8.39 10.26
N GLY A 291 11.47 -8.84 11.28
CA GLY A 291 12.85 -8.42 11.53
C GLY A 291 13.46 -9.18 12.70
N PHE A 292 14.69 -8.84 13.00
CA PHE A 292 15.42 -9.35 14.15
C PHE A 292 16.24 -8.22 14.77
N PRO A 293 16.43 -8.21 16.10
CA PRO A 293 17.31 -7.25 16.76
C PRO A 293 18.76 -7.50 16.35
N TYR A 294 19.53 -6.42 16.15
CA TYR A 294 20.95 -6.49 15.83
C TYR A 294 21.70 -5.31 16.41
N LEU A 295 23.00 -5.50 16.67
CA LEU A 295 23.91 -4.44 17.04
C LEU A 295 24.79 -4.08 15.85
N VAL A 296 24.83 -2.80 15.51
CA VAL A 296 25.73 -2.26 14.47
C VAL A 296 26.95 -1.65 15.14
N PHE A 297 28.12 -2.16 14.81
CA PHE A 297 29.38 -1.59 15.28
C PHE A 297 29.97 -0.62 14.25
N ASN A 298 30.33 0.58 14.69
CA ASN A 298 31.21 1.43 13.91
C ASN A 298 32.61 0.81 13.92
N THR A 299 32.98 0.18 12.80
CA THR A 299 34.28 -0.48 12.65
C THR A 299 35.37 0.44 12.09
N LYS A 300 35.00 1.65 11.68
CA LYS A 300 35.92 2.62 11.04
C LYS A 300 36.64 3.48 12.09
N GLU A 301 35.96 3.89 13.12
CA GLU A 301 36.47 4.82 14.14
C GLU A 301 35.84 4.55 15.52
N GLY A 302 36.46 5.13 16.56
CA GLY A 302 36.05 4.94 17.94
C GLY A 302 36.56 3.62 18.53
N VAL A 303 36.12 3.31 19.75
CA VAL A 303 36.62 2.15 20.52
C VAL A 303 36.33 0.80 19.81
N LEU A 304 35.25 0.71 19.07
CA LEU A 304 34.88 -0.49 18.34
C LEU A 304 35.55 -0.63 16.96
N ALA A 305 36.45 0.28 16.58
CA ALA A 305 37.39 0.06 15.48
C ALA A 305 38.35 -1.10 15.82
N ASN A 306 38.59 -1.35 17.12
CA ASN A 306 39.39 -2.47 17.60
C ASN A 306 38.60 -3.79 17.47
N GLN A 307 39.16 -4.74 16.71
CA GLN A 307 38.54 -6.03 16.48
C GLN A 307 38.35 -6.86 17.78
N ALA A 308 39.33 -6.84 18.68
CA ALA A 308 39.25 -7.59 19.93
C ALA A 308 38.11 -7.12 20.83
N LEU A 309 37.83 -5.80 20.86
CA LEU A 309 36.69 -5.24 21.59
C LEU A 309 35.35 -5.67 20.97
N ARG A 310 35.24 -5.71 19.65
CA ARG A 310 34.01 -6.23 18.99
C ARG A 310 33.79 -7.73 19.33
N GLN A 311 34.86 -8.55 19.30
CA GLN A 311 34.79 -9.96 19.69
C GLN A 311 34.40 -10.12 21.15
N ALA A 312 34.96 -9.30 22.05
CA ALA A 312 34.60 -9.33 23.47
C ALA A 312 33.12 -9.01 23.68
N VAL A 313 32.58 -7.95 23.01
CA VAL A 313 31.15 -7.66 23.07
C VAL A 313 30.32 -8.82 22.52
N GLN A 314 30.69 -9.41 21.39
CA GLN A 314 29.97 -10.54 20.80
C GLN A 314 29.97 -11.77 21.75
N THR A 315 31.10 -12.03 22.44
CA THR A 315 31.19 -13.14 23.38
C THR A 315 30.36 -12.89 24.64
N ALA A 316 30.28 -11.62 25.09
CA ALA A 316 29.50 -11.24 26.27
C ALA A 316 27.97 -11.22 26.00
N MET A 317 27.55 -11.21 24.73
CA MET A 317 26.14 -11.24 24.38
C MET A 317 25.57 -12.64 24.45
N GLY A 318 24.55 -12.84 25.28
CA GLY A 318 23.72 -14.05 25.32
C GLY A 318 22.56 -13.95 24.36
N PRO A 319 22.59 -14.58 23.14
CA PRO A 319 21.49 -14.42 22.18
C PRO A 319 20.12 -14.82 22.73
N GLY A 320 20.06 -15.76 23.67
CA GLY A 320 18.81 -16.19 24.30
C GLY A 320 18.22 -15.21 25.31
N GLU A 321 18.98 -14.20 25.76
CA GLU A 321 18.53 -13.18 26.68
C GLU A 321 18.05 -11.91 25.90
N MET A 322 18.32 -11.85 24.58
CA MET A 322 17.99 -10.72 23.71
C MET A 322 16.71 -10.95 22.91
N LEU A 323 16.18 -12.16 22.91
CA LEU A 323 14.97 -12.60 22.21
C LEU A 323 13.83 -12.84 23.21
#